data_708d9c5fcfeb4fb75e688d9e963d5887
#
_entry.id   708d9c5fcfeb4fb75e688d9e963d5887
#
_cell.length_a   1.000
_cell.length_b   1.000
_cell.length_c   1.000
_cell.angle_alpha   90.00
_cell.angle_beta   90.00
_cell.angle_gamma   90.00
#
_symmetry.space_group_name_H-M   'P 1'
#
loop_
_entity.id
_entity.type
_entity.pdbx_description
1 polymer ?
#
loop_
_entity_poly.entity_id
_entity_poly.type
_entity_poly.pdbx_seq_one_letter_code
_entity_poly.pdbx_strand_id
1 'polypeptide(L)'
;MAAVTIALAGASIAHAQTRTADQPTLAPTARGPGAIVARTIDLIPIPSRIANGVVSVRNNGTAASVPTVVTINCHRPGQNGGCVDIPAAYLAQYTSAAYPNRLVVQVPAIQPGHVYNHNLPFWAEMDWPSGEEFQFDYVVDPANTNNESNEANNAGSHVWE
;
A
#
# COMPACT_ATOMS: atom_id res chain seq x y z
N MET A 1 -27.64 -87.05 8.75
CA MET A 1 -28.71 -86.03 8.68
C MET A 1 -28.23 -84.95 7.67
N ALA A 2 -28.83 -85.01 6.46
CA ALA A 2 -28.49 -84.11 5.37
C ALA A 2 -29.59 -83.05 5.28
N ALA A 3 -29.20 -81.79 5.34
CA ALA A 3 -30.08 -80.67 5.12
C ALA A 3 -30.01 -80.22 3.66
N VAL A 4 -31.13 -80.19 2.99
CA VAL A 4 -31.33 -79.77 1.61
C VAL A 4 -31.68 -78.27 1.65
N THR A 5 -30.84 -77.43 0.97
CA THR A 5 -31.11 -76.00 0.81
C THR A 5 -31.68 -75.74 -0.58
N ILE A 6 -32.93 -75.26 -0.66
CA ILE A 6 -33.55 -74.86 -1.93
C ILE A 6 -33.25 -73.41 -2.20
N ALA A 7 -32.64 -73.12 -3.35
CA ALA A 7 -32.35 -71.76 -3.87
C ALA A 7 -33.53 -71.30 -4.74
N LEU A 8 -34.19 -70.20 -4.36
CA LEU A 8 -35.19 -69.52 -5.19
C LEU A 8 -34.46 -68.52 -6.09
N ALA A 9 -34.59 -68.72 -7.41
CA ALA A 9 -34.14 -67.75 -8.41
C ALA A 9 -35.25 -66.68 -8.58
N GLY A 10 -34.97 -65.44 -8.17
CA GLY A 10 -35.82 -64.28 -8.46
C GLY A 10 -35.47 -63.66 -9.80
N ALA A 11 -36.40 -63.68 -10.74
CA ALA A 11 -36.26 -62.96 -12.01
C ALA A 11 -36.51 -61.48 -11.84
N SER A 12 -35.52 -60.64 -12.05
CA SER A 12 -35.65 -59.20 -12.10
C SER A 12 -36.12 -58.73 -13.47
N ILE A 13 -37.28 -58.09 -13.54
CA ILE A 13 -37.83 -57.49 -14.75
C ILE A 13 -37.16 -56.10 -14.87
N ALA A 14 -36.30 -55.93 -15.86
CA ALA A 14 -35.69 -54.65 -16.20
C ALA A 14 -36.72 -53.76 -16.93
N HIS A 15 -37.20 -52.71 -16.30
CA HIS A 15 -37.99 -51.68 -16.96
C HIS A 15 -36.99 -50.77 -17.73
N ALA A 16 -37.03 -50.83 -19.06
CA ALA A 16 -36.33 -49.86 -19.90
C ALA A 16 -37.10 -48.52 -19.83
N GLN A 17 -36.54 -47.54 -19.13
CA GLN A 17 -37.01 -46.17 -19.23
C GLN A 17 -36.41 -45.54 -20.52
N THR A 18 -37.28 -45.26 -21.45
CA THR A 18 -37.00 -44.41 -22.62
C THR A 18 -36.78 -43.01 -22.15
N ARG A 19 -35.53 -42.58 -22.13
CA ARG A 19 -35.16 -41.16 -21.92
C ARG A 19 -35.49 -40.42 -23.23
N THR A 20 -36.44 -39.50 -23.14
CA THR A 20 -36.70 -38.48 -24.16
C THR A 20 -35.46 -37.59 -24.26
N ALA A 21 -34.81 -37.65 -25.41
CA ALA A 21 -33.72 -36.71 -25.76
C ALA A 21 -34.36 -35.38 -26.21
N ASP A 22 -34.46 -34.42 -25.29
CA ASP A 22 -34.60 -33.00 -25.61
C ASP A 22 -34.51 -32.18 -24.30
N GLN A 23 -33.29 -32.14 -23.75
CA GLN A 23 -32.92 -31.10 -22.82
C GLN A 23 -31.68 -30.42 -23.37
N PRO A 24 -31.75 -29.13 -23.78
CA PRO A 24 -30.56 -28.43 -24.24
C PRO A 24 -29.58 -28.38 -23.07
N THR A 25 -28.49 -29.11 -23.19
CA THR A 25 -27.37 -29.04 -22.26
C THR A 25 -26.78 -27.64 -22.45
N LEU A 26 -27.08 -26.70 -21.51
CA LEU A 26 -26.35 -25.46 -21.42
C LEU A 26 -24.90 -25.83 -21.19
N ALA A 27 -24.09 -25.66 -22.23
CA ALA A 27 -22.65 -25.78 -22.10
C ALA A 27 -22.21 -24.84 -20.96
N PRO A 28 -21.41 -25.32 -19.98
CA PRO A 28 -20.85 -24.44 -18.99
C PRO A 28 -20.05 -23.37 -19.75
N THR A 29 -20.50 -22.14 -19.67
CA THR A 29 -19.73 -20.99 -20.16
C THR A 29 -18.42 -21.02 -19.37
N ALA A 30 -17.34 -21.47 -20.01
CA ALA A 30 -16.02 -21.40 -19.42
C ALA A 30 -15.76 -19.93 -19.15
N ARG A 31 -15.87 -19.50 -17.88
CA ARG A 31 -15.27 -18.24 -17.42
C ARG A 31 -13.80 -18.38 -17.76
N GLY A 32 -13.37 -17.62 -18.76
CA GLY A 32 -11.94 -17.51 -19.03
C GLY A 32 -11.22 -17.17 -17.72
N PRO A 33 -9.98 -17.66 -17.54
CA PRO A 33 -9.22 -17.36 -16.35
C PRO A 33 -9.20 -15.82 -16.22
N GLY A 34 -9.85 -15.29 -15.17
CA GLY A 34 -9.81 -13.87 -14.87
C GLY A 34 -8.33 -13.47 -14.82
N ALA A 35 -7.95 -12.43 -15.55
CA ALA A 35 -6.58 -11.95 -15.54
C ALA A 35 -6.16 -11.75 -14.07
N ILE A 36 -5.12 -12.44 -13.64
CA ILE A 36 -4.54 -12.25 -12.31
C ILE A 36 -3.93 -10.85 -12.34
N VAL A 37 -4.61 -9.88 -11.74
CA VAL A 37 -4.03 -8.54 -11.54
C VAL A 37 -2.88 -8.69 -10.55
N ALA A 38 -1.68 -8.35 -10.97
CA ALA A 38 -0.52 -8.35 -10.10
C ALA A 38 -0.78 -7.40 -8.91
N ARG A 39 -0.52 -7.89 -7.71
CA ARG A 39 -0.61 -7.07 -6.49
C ARG A 39 0.67 -6.26 -6.37
N THR A 40 0.55 -4.97 -6.52
CA THR A 40 1.69 -4.03 -6.50
C THR A 40 1.53 -3.03 -5.35
N ILE A 41 2.64 -2.61 -4.78
CA ILE A 41 2.73 -1.45 -3.90
C ILE A 41 3.38 -0.33 -4.72
N ASP A 42 3.02 0.92 -4.47
CA ASP A 42 3.58 2.09 -5.15
C ASP A 42 3.36 3.33 -4.26
N LEU A 43 4.39 3.69 -3.50
CA LEU A 43 4.34 4.76 -2.50
C LEU A 43 4.88 6.06 -3.09
N ILE A 44 4.04 7.08 -3.13
CA ILE A 44 4.37 8.38 -3.73
C ILE A 44 4.23 9.48 -2.68
N PRO A 45 5.26 10.33 -2.45
CA PRO A 45 5.12 11.50 -1.60
C PRO A 45 4.23 12.57 -2.24
N ILE A 46 3.57 13.38 -1.41
CA ILE A 46 2.83 14.57 -1.84
C ILE A 46 3.45 15.79 -1.15
N PRO A 47 4.61 16.29 -1.65
CA PRO A 47 5.42 17.27 -0.93
C PRO A 47 4.75 18.62 -0.73
N SER A 48 3.86 19.04 -1.64
CA SER A 48 3.18 20.35 -1.56
C SER A 48 2.32 20.54 -0.30
N ARG A 49 1.96 19.47 0.38
CA ARG A 49 1.18 19.56 1.63
C ARG A 49 1.99 20.07 2.82
N ILE A 50 3.32 20.10 2.72
CA ILE A 50 4.19 20.64 3.78
C ILE A 50 3.90 22.12 4.05
N ALA A 51 3.45 22.87 3.07
CA ALA A 51 3.02 24.25 3.22
C ALA A 51 1.99 24.45 4.37
N ASN A 52 1.26 23.40 4.71
CA ASN A 52 0.30 23.37 5.82
C ASN A 52 0.80 22.51 7.00
N GLY A 53 2.07 22.21 7.09
CA GLY A 53 2.64 21.35 8.12
C GLY A 53 2.18 19.89 8.02
N VAL A 54 1.84 19.40 6.83
CA VAL A 54 1.31 18.04 6.64
C VAL A 54 2.27 17.23 5.77
N VAL A 55 2.73 16.11 6.31
CA VAL A 55 3.48 15.09 5.56
C VAL A 55 2.49 14.08 4.99
N SER A 56 2.51 13.90 3.67
CA SER A 56 1.53 13.05 2.99
C SER A 56 2.20 12.05 2.07
N VAL A 57 1.68 10.80 2.11
CA VAL A 57 2.09 9.69 1.25
C VAL A 57 0.85 9.00 0.68
N ARG A 58 0.85 8.72 -0.62
CA ARG A 58 -0.17 7.94 -1.29
C ARG A 58 0.38 6.54 -1.61
N ASN A 59 -0.45 5.52 -1.44
CA ASN A 59 -0.21 4.22 -2.07
C ASN A 59 -1.03 4.15 -3.37
N ASN A 60 -0.35 4.25 -4.50
CA ASN A 60 -0.96 4.20 -5.84
C ASN A 60 -1.04 2.77 -6.40
N GLY A 61 -0.58 1.79 -5.62
CA GLY A 61 -0.59 0.38 -5.97
C GLY A 61 -1.96 -0.29 -5.78
N THR A 62 -1.98 -1.60 -5.95
CA THR A 62 -3.15 -2.49 -5.83
C THR A 62 -3.09 -3.39 -4.59
N ALA A 63 -2.01 -3.30 -3.80
CA ALA A 63 -1.83 -4.00 -2.53
C ALA A 63 -1.54 -3.00 -1.40
N ALA A 64 -1.87 -3.36 -0.17
CA ALA A 64 -1.49 -2.58 1.00
C ALA A 64 0.02 -2.60 1.20
N SER A 65 0.61 -1.44 1.55
CA SER A 65 2.02 -1.36 1.95
C SER A 65 2.24 -1.97 3.34
N VAL A 66 3.50 -2.20 3.70
CA VAL A 66 3.90 -2.40 5.09
C VAL A 66 4.31 -1.05 5.71
N PRO A 67 4.37 -0.94 7.04
CA PRO A 67 4.86 0.28 7.70
C PRO A 67 6.28 0.64 7.25
N THR A 68 6.52 1.93 7.07
CA THR A 68 7.82 2.47 6.67
C THR A 68 8.03 3.86 7.26
N VAL A 69 8.94 4.66 6.71
CA VAL A 69 9.17 6.04 7.07
C VAL A 69 9.21 6.95 5.84
N VAL A 70 8.94 8.23 6.06
CA VAL A 70 9.32 9.32 5.16
C VAL A 70 10.46 10.06 5.80
N THR A 71 11.51 10.31 5.03
CA THR A 71 12.57 11.23 5.42
C THR A 71 12.44 12.52 4.63
N ILE A 72 12.62 13.66 5.31
CA ILE A 72 12.53 14.96 4.69
C ILE A 72 13.80 15.74 5.02
N ASN A 73 14.50 16.18 3.98
CA ASN A 73 15.57 17.15 4.09
C ASN A 73 15.00 18.54 3.83
N CYS A 74 15.20 19.45 4.78
CA CYS A 74 14.82 20.85 4.63
C CYS A 74 16.05 21.70 4.49
N HIS A 75 16.07 22.59 3.51
CA HIS A 75 17.18 23.50 3.26
C HIS A 75 16.70 24.74 2.50
N ARG A 76 17.51 25.78 2.46
CA ARG A 76 17.26 26.91 1.55
C ARG A 76 17.62 26.51 0.12
N PRO A 77 16.85 26.93 -0.90
CA PRO A 77 17.15 26.61 -2.29
C PRO A 77 18.60 26.93 -2.67
N GLY A 78 19.28 25.94 -3.26
CA GLY A 78 20.68 26.05 -3.64
C GLY A 78 21.72 26.02 -2.50
N GLN A 79 21.28 25.71 -1.24
CA GLN A 79 22.15 25.59 -0.08
C GLN A 79 22.03 24.18 0.55
N ASN A 80 23.06 23.78 1.32
CA ASN A 80 23.05 22.50 2.04
C ASN A 80 22.65 22.66 3.51
N GLY A 81 21.61 23.43 3.79
CA GLY A 81 21.13 23.69 5.14
C GLY A 81 20.38 24.99 5.26
N GLY A 82 20.21 25.48 6.49
CA GLY A 82 19.53 26.74 6.79
C GLY A 82 18.06 26.61 7.03
N CYS A 83 17.56 25.37 7.25
CA CYS A 83 16.20 25.16 7.74
C CYS A 83 16.07 25.61 9.21
N VAL A 84 14.84 25.88 9.61
CA VAL A 84 14.48 26.14 11.01
C VAL A 84 14.59 24.86 11.80
N ASP A 85 15.09 24.94 13.04
CA ASP A 85 15.27 23.80 13.91
C ASP A 85 13.93 23.26 14.41
N ILE A 86 13.83 21.95 14.51
CA ILE A 86 12.69 21.28 15.17
C ILE A 86 12.77 21.59 16.67
N PRO A 87 11.67 22.05 17.31
CA PRO A 87 11.66 22.33 18.74
C PRO A 87 12.10 21.10 19.56
N ALA A 88 12.90 21.32 20.59
CA ALA A 88 13.59 20.27 21.36
C ALA A 88 12.63 19.18 21.90
N ALA A 89 11.39 19.55 22.24
CA ALA A 89 10.36 18.62 22.71
C ALA A 89 10.00 17.52 21.69
N TYR A 90 10.21 17.76 20.41
CA TYR A 90 9.83 16.87 19.32
C TYR A 90 11.02 16.10 18.71
N LEU A 91 12.25 16.45 19.04
CA LEU A 91 13.44 15.85 18.44
C LEU A 91 13.45 14.32 18.54
N ALA A 92 13.15 13.77 19.72
CA ALA A 92 13.16 12.32 19.91
C ALA A 92 12.16 11.56 19.02
N GLN A 93 11.07 12.20 18.64
CA GLN A 93 10.02 11.58 17.82
C GLN A 93 10.30 11.72 16.32
N TYR A 94 10.95 12.81 15.92
CA TYR A 94 11.07 13.19 14.50
C TYR A 94 12.49 13.14 13.97
N THR A 95 13.45 12.64 14.74
CA THR A 95 14.82 12.41 14.29
C THR A 95 15.23 10.94 14.44
N SER A 96 16.21 10.51 13.67
CA SER A 96 16.74 9.15 13.75
C SER A 96 18.24 9.14 13.43
N ALA A 97 18.99 8.35 14.17
CA ALA A 97 20.41 8.14 13.89
C ALA A 97 20.65 7.46 12.53
N ALA A 98 19.66 6.71 12.01
CA ALA A 98 19.74 6.09 10.70
C ALA A 98 19.63 7.11 9.55
N TYR A 99 19.03 8.28 9.82
CA TYR A 99 18.81 9.35 8.84
C TYR A 99 19.22 10.69 9.44
N PRO A 100 20.52 10.93 9.63
CA PRO A 100 21.02 12.14 10.26
C PRO A 100 20.62 13.39 9.48
N ASN A 101 20.32 14.47 10.20
CA ASN A 101 19.92 15.77 9.64
C ASN A 101 18.66 15.73 8.78
N ARG A 102 17.75 14.78 9.04
CA ARG A 102 16.46 14.68 8.36
C ARG A 102 15.33 14.63 9.38
N LEU A 103 14.22 15.24 9.04
CA LEU A 103 12.95 14.97 9.67
C LEU A 103 12.51 13.55 9.28
N VAL A 104 12.11 12.74 10.24
CA VAL A 104 11.66 11.35 10.03
C VAL A 104 10.22 11.22 10.52
N VAL A 105 9.32 10.81 9.65
CA VAL A 105 7.91 10.58 9.97
C VAL A 105 7.59 9.10 9.78
N GLN A 106 7.01 8.48 10.81
CA GLN A 106 6.54 7.10 10.74
C GLN A 106 5.28 7.02 9.88
N VAL A 107 5.27 6.10 8.92
CA VAL A 107 4.15 5.85 8.01
C VAL A 107 3.60 4.46 8.27
N PRO A 108 2.35 4.33 8.72
CA PRO A 108 1.72 3.02 8.89
C PRO A 108 1.46 2.36 7.53
N ALA A 109 0.98 1.12 7.53
CA ALA A 109 0.52 0.47 6.31
C ALA A 109 -0.59 1.29 5.64
N ILE A 110 -0.43 1.57 4.33
CA ILE A 110 -1.39 2.35 3.54
C ILE A 110 -2.14 1.40 2.61
N GLN A 111 -3.48 1.42 2.66
CA GLN A 111 -4.32 0.64 1.77
C GLN A 111 -4.21 1.13 0.31
N PRO A 112 -4.49 0.26 -0.69
CA PRO A 112 -4.48 0.64 -2.10
C PRO A 112 -5.31 1.89 -2.38
N GLY A 113 -4.75 2.85 -3.12
CA GLY A 113 -5.39 4.09 -3.50
C GLY A 113 -5.56 5.13 -2.38
N HIS A 114 -5.20 4.80 -1.14
CA HIS A 114 -5.36 5.70 0.00
C HIS A 114 -4.17 6.64 0.17
N VAL A 115 -4.42 7.73 0.90
CA VAL A 115 -3.41 8.71 1.31
C VAL A 115 -3.30 8.70 2.83
N TYR A 116 -2.09 8.55 3.33
CA TYR A 116 -1.74 8.83 4.72
C TYR A 116 -1.36 10.30 4.86
N ASN A 117 -1.87 10.95 5.89
CA ASN A 117 -1.54 12.32 6.25
C ASN A 117 -1.09 12.37 7.71
N HIS A 118 0.04 13.00 7.95
CA HIS A 118 0.59 13.23 9.27
C HIS A 118 0.75 14.74 9.49
N ASN A 119 0.02 15.29 10.45
CA ASN A 119 0.19 16.67 10.85
C ASN A 119 1.42 16.80 11.75
N LEU A 120 2.32 17.71 11.43
CA LEU A 120 3.48 18.05 12.25
C LEU A 120 3.01 18.98 13.38
N PRO A 121 2.97 18.52 14.65
CA PRO A 121 2.37 19.26 15.73
C PRO A 121 3.11 20.56 16.05
N PHE A 122 4.39 20.61 15.72
CA PHE A 122 5.29 21.73 15.97
C PHE A 122 5.34 22.74 14.81
N TRP A 123 4.66 22.50 13.70
CA TRP A 123 4.77 23.34 12.50
C TRP A 123 4.47 24.83 12.78
N ALA A 124 3.43 25.09 13.56
CA ALA A 124 3.06 26.43 13.96
C ALA A 124 3.96 27.04 15.05
N GLU A 125 4.77 26.21 15.72
CA GLU A 125 5.74 26.65 16.75
C GLU A 125 7.10 26.99 16.14
N MET A 126 7.33 26.63 14.86
CA MET A 126 8.56 26.96 14.17
C MET A 126 8.57 28.44 13.77
N ASP A 127 9.67 29.11 14.05
CA ASP A 127 9.85 30.54 13.74
C ASP A 127 10.34 30.71 12.30
N TRP A 128 9.39 30.53 11.36
CA TRP A 128 9.69 30.64 9.92
C TRP A 128 9.98 32.09 9.55
N PRO A 129 11.19 32.42 9.04
CA PRO A 129 11.51 33.77 8.59
C PRO A 129 10.59 34.18 7.43
N SER A 130 10.00 35.36 7.54
CA SER A 130 9.12 35.90 6.50
C SER A 130 9.88 36.27 5.23
N GLY A 131 9.36 35.86 4.08
CA GLY A 131 9.95 36.15 2.77
C GLY A 131 11.18 35.33 2.45
N GLU A 132 11.41 34.23 3.14
CA GLU A 132 12.46 33.28 2.82
C GLU A 132 11.86 31.99 2.22
N GLU A 133 12.54 31.43 1.24
CA GLU A 133 12.15 30.16 0.61
C GLU A 133 12.82 28.98 1.31
N PHE A 134 12.06 27.91 1.51
CA PHE A 134 12.55 26.63 2.00
C PHE A 134 12.19 25.52 1.03
N GLN A 135 13.16 24.68 0.71
CA GLN A 135 12.95 23.47 -0.08
C GLN A 135 12.89 22.25 0.82
N PHE A 136 11.91 21.42 0.59
CA PHE A 136 11.67 20.16 1.30
C PHE A 136 11.82 19.01 0.32
N ASP A 137 12.88 18.21 0.48
CA ASP A 137 13.14 17.02 -0.33
C ASP A 137 12.69 15.77 0.43
N TYR A 138 11.76 15.07 -0.14
CA TYR A 138 11.13 13.87 0.41
C TYR A 138 11.76 12.61 -0.16
N VAL A 139 11.93 11.60 0.68
CA VAL A 139 12.14 10.22 0.28
C VAL A 139 11.21 9.33 1.10
N VAL A 140 10.30 8.64 0.44
CA VAL A 140 9.44 7.62 1.05
C VAL A 140 10.17 6.29 0.98
N ASP A 141 10.02 5.46 2.02
CA ASP A 141 10.62 4.12 2.11
C ASP A 141 12.12 4.07 1.80
N PRO A 142 12.96 4.93 2.42
CA PRO A 142 14.38 5.01 2.10
C PRO A 142 15.17 3.72 2.41
N ALA A 143 14.59 2.80 3.16
CA ALA A 143 15.17 1.48 3.46
C ALA A 143 14.71 0.39 2.49
N ASN A 144 13.84 0.73 1.53
CA ASN A 144 13.27 -0.19 0.54
C ASN A 144 12.64 -1.44 1.19
N THR A 145 11.80 -1.19 2.21
CA THR A 145 11.09 -2.24 2.96
C THR A 145 9.86 -2.77 2.23
N ASN A 146 9.31 -1.95 1.34
CA ASN A 146 8.23 -2.30 0.42
C ASN A 146 8.85 -2.68 -0.93
N ASN A 147 8.45 -3.82 -1.50
CA ASN A 147 8.83 -4.17 -2.86
C ASN A 147 7.87 -3.46 -3.82
N GLU A 148 8.23 -2.27 -4.26
CA GLU A 148 7.36 -1.39 -5.03
C GLU A 148 7.44 -1.67 -6.53
N SER A 149 6.37 -1.38 -7.23
CA SER A 149 6.32 -1.51 -8.69
C SER A 149 7.11 -0.40 -9.40
N ASN A 150 7.36 0.71 -8.72
CA ASN A 150 8.10 1.86 -9.23
C ASN A 150 8.84 2.56 -8.08
N GLU A 151 10.12 2.30 -7.94
CA GLU A 151 11.00 2.93 -6.93
C GLU A 151 11.45 4.35 -7.34
N ALA A 152 11.25 4.73 -8.61
CA ALA A 152 11.75 6.02 -9.12
C ALA A 152 10.89 7.22 -8.70
N ASN A 153 9.67 7.00 -8.22
CA ASN A 153 8.73 8.03 -7.77
C ASN A 153 8.64 8.20 -6.25
N ASN A 154 9.48 7.47 -5.48
CA ASN A 154 9.55 7.55 -4.02
C ASN A 154 10.16 8.86 -3.52
N ALA A 155 10.71 9.66 -4.40
CA ALA A 155 11.28 10.97 -4.09
C ALA A 155 10.44 12.10 -4.70
N GLY A 156 10.47 13.25 -4.05
CA GLY A 156 9.83 14.46 -4.55
C GLY A 156 10.26 15.67 -3.73
N SER A 157 10.05 16.86 -4.26
CA SER A 157 10.40 18.11 -3.60
C SER A 157 9.30 19.15 -3.70
N HIS A 158 9.34 20.14 -2.79
CA HIS A 158 8.48 21.30 -2.78
C HIS A 158 9.23 22.49 -2.21
N VAL A 159 9.12 23.63 -2.91
CA VAL A 159 9.59 24.93 -2.41
C VAL A 159 8.39 25.65 -1.80
N TRP A 160 8.57 26.17 -0.61
CA TRP A 160 7.56 26.90 0.16
C TRP A 160 8.14 28.26 0.58
N GLU A 161 7.32 29.32 0.45
CA GLU A 161 7.59 30.71 0.85
C GLU A 161 6.77 31.10 2.10
#